data_5de2eefbad63d5ce50208404eb85fdde
#
_entry.id   5de2eefbad63d5ce50208404eb85fdde
#
_cell.length_a   1.000
_cell.length_b   1.000
_cell.length_c   1.000
_cell.angle_alpha   90.00
_cell.angle_beta   90.00
_cell.angle_gamma   90.00
#
_symmetry.space_group_name_H-M   'P 1'
#
loop_
_entity.id
_entity.type
_entity.pdbx_description
1 polymer ?
#
loop_
_entity_poly.entity_id
_entity_poly.type
_entity_poly.pdbx_seq_one_letter_code
_entity_poly.pdbx_strand_id
1 'polypeptide(L)'
;MNIELSDLVFLGETEISVEYDTYLGIFSRIDKINGEPYDGKVYETATIKGNTVLPRKLMRATPKILQDFPEAEYFMITNQKMTKRNLFLGSERVLTAKVKAYKFK
;
A
#
# COMPACT_ATOMS: atom_id res chain seq x y z
N MET A 1 -11.02 -9.92 -17.48
CA MET A 1 -9.81 -10.09 -18.34
C MET A 1 -8.74 -10.84 -17.55
N ASN A 2 -8.27 -11.93 -18.10
CA ASN A 2 -7.20 -12.71 -17.47
C ASN A 2 -5.85 -12.19 -17.94
N ILE A 3 -5.03 -11.74 -16.99
CA ILE A 3 -3.67 -11.28 -17.26
C ILE A 3 -2.73 -12.41 -16.86
N GLU A 4 -1.93 -12.89 -17.79
CA GLU A 4 -0.93 -13.91 -17.54
C GLU A 4 0.45 -13.29 -17.35
N LEU A 5 1.33 -13.95 -16.58
CA LEU A 5 2.70 -13.48 -16.37
C LEU A 5 3.47 -13.29 -17.68
N SER A 6 3.16 -14.10 -18.69
CA SER A 6 3.79 -13.99 -20.01
C SER A 6 3.45 -12.65 -20.71
N ASP A 7 2.39 -11.98 -20.30
CA ASP A 7 1.97 -10.68 -20.85
C ASP A 7 2.64 -9.50 -20.14
N LEU A 8 3.45 -9.77 -19.11
CA LEU A 8 4.01 -8.76 -18.24
C LEU A 8 5.52 -8.74 -18.29
N VAL A 9 6.09 -7.55 -18.16
CA VAL A 9 7.53 -7.34 -17.99
C VAL A 9 7.78 -6.91 -16.55
N PHE A 10 8.59 -7.66 -15.83
CA PHE A 10 8.93 -7.33 -14.44
C PHE A 10 9.83 -6.11 -14.37
N LEU A 11 9.42 -5.11 -13.60
CA LEU A 11 10.18 -3.88 -13.39
C LEU A 11 10.99 -3.91 -12.09
N GLY A 12 10.46 -4.47 -11.04
CA GLY A 12 11.12 -4.53 -9.74
C GLY A 12 10.14 -4.75 -8.61
N GLU A 13 10.67 -4.70 -7.38
CA GLU A 13 9.89 -4.90 -6.16
C GLU A 13 10.05 -3.70 -5.24
N THR A 14 8.98 -3.30 -4.59
CA THR A 14 8.97 -2.27 -3.56
C THR A 14 8.07 -2.69 -2.40
N GLU A 15 8.07 -1.92 -1.34
CA GLU A 15 7.20 -2.15 -0.18
C GLU A 15 6.40 -0.89 0.11
N ILE A 16 5.11 -1.05 0.35
CA ILE A 16 4.24 0.04 0.78
C ILE A 16 3.77 -0.21 2.21
N SER A 17 3.59 0.85 2.98
CA SER A 17 3.18 0.73 4.37
C SER A 17 2.34 1.91 4.83
N VAL A 18 1.49 1.64 5.82
CA VAL A 18 0.69 2.66 6.51
C VAL A 18 0.74 2.36 8.00
N GLU A 19 1.06 3.37 8.80
CA GLU A 19 0.97 3.31 10.26
C GLU A 19 -0.20 4.17 10.71
N TYR A 20 -1.08 3.61 11.54
CA TYR A 20 -2.24 4.34 12.05
C TYR A 20 -2.58 3.92 13.48
N ASP A 21 -3.21 4.85 14.21
CA ASP A 21 -3.71 4.62 15.55
C ASP A 21 -5.22 4.50 15.53
N THR A 22 -5.76 3.60 16.36
CA THR A 22 -7.20 3.46 16.58
C THR A 22 -7.49 3.72 18.05
N TYR A 23 -8.43 4.63 18.35
CA TYR A 23 -8.80 4.99 19.70
C TYR A 23 -10.25 4.59 19.97
N LEU A 24 -10.49 3.93 21.12
CA LEU A 24 -11.81 3.53 21.58
C LEU A 24 -12.59 2.67 20.57
N GLY A 25 -11.88 2.06 19.61
CA GLY A 25 -12.50 1.24 18.57
C GLY A 25 -13.32 2.03 17.54
N ILE A 26 -13.37 3.36 17.63
CA ILE A 26 -14.21 4.22 16.79
C ILE A 26 -13.40 5.19 15.95
N PHE A 27 -12.34 5.79 16.53
CA PHE A 27 -11.54 6.80 15.89
C PHE A 27 -10.24 6.20 15.35
N SER A 28 -9.86 6.57 14.14
CA SER A 28 -8.55 6.17 13.60
C SER A 28 -7.85 7.39 13.01
N ARG A 29 -6.53 7.42 13.16
CA ARG A 29 -5.68 8.48 12.65
C ARG A 29 -4.46 7.88 11.99
N ILE A 30 -4.18 8.29 10.75
CA ILE A 30 -2.98 7.87 10.03
C ILE A 30 -1.81 8.71 10.52
N ASP A 31 -0.76 8.05 11.00
CA ASP A 31 0.47 8.71 11.45
C ASP A 31 1.52 8.80 10.35
N LYS A 32 1.73 7.71 9.62
CA LYS A 32 2.76 7.64 8.58
C LYS A 32 2.26 6.89 7.36
N ILE A 33 2.74 7.30 6.20
CA ILE A 33 2.53 6.61 4.93
C ILE A 33 3.91 6.37 4.31
N ASN A 34 4.26 5.11 4.06
CA ASN A 34 5.56 4.69 3.52
C ASN A 34 6.74 5.23 4.34
N GLY A 35 6.59 5.26 5.66
CA GLY A 35 7.62 5.73 6.57
C GLY A 35 7.72 7.24 6.72
N GLU A 36 6.93 8.01 5.95
CA GLU A 36 6.92 9.46 6.03
C GLU A 36 5.75 9.96 6.88
N PRO A 37 5.94 10.98 7.72
CA PRO A 37 4.84 11.54 8.50
C PRO A 37 3.69 12.00 7.61
N TYR A 38 2.47 11.68 8.02
CA TYR A 38 1.28 12.08 7.27
C TYR A 38 0.91 13.51 7.63
N ASP A 39 0.83 14.36 6.61
CA ASP A 39 0.60 15.81 6.76
C ASP A 39 -0.88 16.22 6.72
N GLY A 40 -1.79 15.25 6.68
CA GLY A 40 -3.22 15.50 6.62
C GLY A 40 -3.77 15.80 5.23
N LYS A 41 -2.92 15.87 4.22
CA LYS A 41 -3.37 16.10 2.85
C LYS A 41 -3.95 14.83 2.24
N VAL A 42 -4.90 15.02 1.32
CA VAL A 42 -5.45 13.91 0.56
C VAL A 42 -4.57 13.68 -0.67
N TYR A 43 -4.01 12.48 -0.77
CA TYR A 43 -3.22 12.07 -1.94
C TYR A 43 -4.06 11.18 -2.83
N GLU A 44 -3.90 11.32 -4.13
CA GLU A 44 -4.54 10.42 -5.08
C GLU A 44 -3.90 9.05 -5.00
N THR A 45 -4.73 8.01 -5.10
CA THR A 45 -4.24 6.64 -5.18
C THR A 45 -3.71 6.38 -6.59
N ALA A 46 -2.77 5.43 -6.69
CA ALA A 46 -2.28 5.01 -8.00
C ALA A 46 -3.42 4.40 -8.83
N THR A 47 -3.46 4.73 -10.11
CA THR A 47 -4.51 4.26 -11.03
C THR A 47 -4.18 2.93 -11.70
N ILE A 48 -3.04 2.34 -11.40
CA ILE A 48 -2.63 1.05 -11.97
C ILE A 48 -3.43 -0.09 -11.38
N LYS A 49 -3.62 -1.13 -12.18
CA LYS A 49 -4.35 -2.32 -11.75
C LYS A 49 -3.45 -3.27 -10.97
N GLY A 50 -4.04 -4.00 -10.03
CA GLY A 50 -3.34 -5.01 -9.25
C GLY A 50 -4.07 -6.35 -9.23
N ASN A 51 -3.39 -7.36 -8.73
CA ASN A 51 -3.91 -8.73 -8.61
C ASN A 51 -4.91 -8.90 -7.46
N THR A 52 -5.04 -7.91 -6.60
CA THR A 52 -5.94 -7.96 -5.45
C THR A 52 -6.40 -6.55 -5.06
N VAL A 53 -7.49 -6.50 -4.30
CA VAL A 53 -7.98 -5.25 -3.71
C VAL A 53 -7.27 -5.03 -2.38
N LEU A 54 -6.68 -3.86 -2.21
CA LEU A 54 -5.99 -3.50 -0.99
C LEU A 54 -6.93 -2.90 0.05
N PRO A 55 -6.64 -3.03 1.35
CA PRO A 55 -7.34 -2.27 2.36
C PRO A 55 -7.30 -0.78 2.07
N ARG A 56 -8.39 -0.07 2.39
CA ARG A 56 -8.54 1.35 2.05
C ARG A 56 -7.34 2.21 2.54
N LYS A 57 -6.86 1.96 3.76
CA LYS A 57 -5.74 2.73 4.31
C LYS A 57 -4.46 2.47 3.53
N LEU A 58 -4.23 1.24 3.13
CA LEU A 58 -3.02 0.86 2.40
C LEU A 58 -3.03 1.41 0.97
N MET A 59 -4.21 1.63 0.39
CA MET A 59 -4.31 2.26 -0.93
C MET A 59 -3.72 3.66 -0.97
N ARG A 60 -3.68 4.37 0.16
CA ARG A 60 -3.05 5.68 0.24
C ARG A 60 -1.53 5.62 0.08
N ALA A 61 -0.94 4.46 0.23
CA ALA A 61 0.49 4.24 0.05
C ALA A 61 0.87 3.83 -1.38
N THR A 62 -0.11 3.52 -2.24
CA THR A 62 0.14 3.05 -3.60
C THR A 62 0.88 4.03 -4.52
N PRO A 63 0.82 5.37 -4.34
CA PRO A 63 1.62 6.28 -5.17
C PRO A 63 3.12 5.97 -5.16
N LYS A 64 3.63 5.35 -4.09
CA LYS A 64 5.04 4.94 -4.04
C LYS A 64 5.41 3.97 -5.16
N ILE A 65 4.47 3.11 -5.60
CA ILE A 65 4.71 2.17 -6.70
C ILE A 65 5.12 2.93 -7.96
N LEU A 66 4.40 4.01 -8.28
CA LEU A 66 4.70 4.83 -9.45
C LEU A 66 5.90 5.77 -9.23
N GLN A 67 6.21 6.12 -7.98
CA GLN A 67 7.41 6.88 -7.66
C GLN A 67 8.66 6.03 -7.89
N ASP A 68 8.62 4.76 -7.47
CA ASP A 68 9.74 3.82 -7.64
C ASP A 68 9.81 3.26 -9.06
N PHE A 69 8.65 3.06 -9.70
CA PHE A 69 8.53 2.47 -11.02
C PHE A 69 7.55 3.29 -11.88
N PRO A 70 7.98 4.44 -12.45
CA PRO A 70 7.07 5.30 -13.21
C PRO A 70 6.41 4.64 -14.42
N GLU A 71 7.01 3.57 -14.94
CA GLU A 71 6.48 2.83 -16.09
C GLU A 71 5.50 1.72 -15.69
N ALA A 72 5.25 1.53 -14.40
CA ALA A 72 4.39 0.45 -13.93
C ALA A 72 2.95 0.60 -14.42
N GLU A 73 2.40 -0.48 -14.95
CA GLU A 73 1.02 -0.54 -15.43
C GLU A 73 0.19 -1.59 -14.68
N TYR A 74 0.88 -2.48 -13.96
CA TYR A 74 0.26 -3.55 -13.17
C TYR A 74 1.13 -3.85 -11.94
N PHE A 75 0.48 -4.26 -10.85
CA PHE A 75 1.22 -4.69 -9.66
C PHE A 75 0.66 -5.98 -9.08
N MET A 76 1.53 -6.74 -8.41
CA MET A 76 1.14 -7.93 -7.65
C MET A 76 1.57 -7.78 -6.20
N ILE A 77 0.64 -8.08 -5.29
CA ILE A 77 0.94 -8.15 -3.88
C ILE A 77 1.45 -9.56 -3.59
N THR A 78 2.67 -9.67 -3.07
CA THR A 78 3.30 -10.96 -2.77
C THR A 78 3.28 -11.29 -1.29
N ASN A 79 3.15 -10.27 -0.42
CA ASN A 79 3.09 -10.47 1.01
C ASN A 79 2.37 -9.27 1.64
N GLN A 80 1.38 -9.55 2.46
CA GLN A 80 0.63 -8.52 3.17
C GLN A 80 0.66 -8.88 4.65
N LYS A 81 1.04 -7.91 5.47
CA LYS A 81 1.26 -8.14 6.90
C LYS A 81 0.67 -7.00 7.70
N MET A 82 0.08 -7.34 8.84
CA MET A 82 -0.39 -6.37 9.81
C MET A 82 0.24 -6.68 11.17
N THR A 83 0.83 -5.66 11.80
CA THR A 83 1.26 -5.73 13.19
C THR A 83 0.39 -4.80 14.03
N LYS A 84 0.13 -5.20 15.28
CA LYS A 84 -0.73 -4.45 16.19
C LYS A 84 -0.04 -4.35 17.55
N ARG A 85 -0.03 -3.13 18.10
CA ARG A 85 0.44 -2.89 19.47
C ARG A 85 -0.68 -2.24 20.26
N ASN A 86 -1.02 -2.82 21.41
CA ASN A 86 -2.07 -2.28 22.27
C ASN A 86 -1.56 -1.05 23.02
N LEU A 87 -2.37 0.02 23.03
CA LEU A 87 -2.17 1.23 23.80
C LEU A 87 -3.22 1.29 24.91
N PHE A 88 -3.09 2.26 25.83
CA PHE A 88 -4.00 2.38 26.98
C PHE A 88 -5.48 2.49 26.56
N LEU A 89 -5.79 3.33 25.58
CA LEU A 89 -7.16 3.54 25.10
C LEU A 89 -7.36 3.16 23.63
N GLY A 90 -6.45 2.37 23.07
CA GLY A 90 -6.56 2.00 21.66
C GLY A 90 -5.46 1.07 21.21
N SER A 91 -5.11 1.18 19.94
CA SER A 91 -4.04 0.36 19.36
C SER A 91 -3.32 1.13 18.26
N GLU A 92 -2.02 0.82 18.13
CA GLU A 92 -1.20 1.24 17.00
C GLU A 92 -1.09 0.07 16.03
N ARG A 93 -1.35 0.31 14.75
CA ARG A 93 -1.32 -0.73 13.73
C ARG A 93 -0.44 -0.31 12.58
N VAL A 94 0.30 -1.29 12.03
CA VAL A 94 1.13 -1.09 10.84
C VAL A 94 0.70 -2.12 9.80
N LEU A 95 0.26 -1.61 8.64
CA LEU A 95 -0.03 -2.43 7.47
C LEU A 95 1.13 -2.31 6.49
N THR A 96 1.65 -3.45 6.03
CA THR A 96 2.69 -3.47 5.01
C THR A 96 2.33 -4.45 3.91
N ALA A 97 2.79 -4.16 2.69
CA ALA A 97 2.64 -5.07 1.58
C ALA A 97 3.87 -4.99 0.68
N LYS A 98 4.38 -6.15 0.29
CA LYS A 98 5.43 -6.24 -0.74
C LYS A 98 4.77 -6.29 -2.09
N VAL A 99 5.26 -5.46 -3.01
CA VAL A 99 4.65 -5.22 -4.31
C VAL A 99 5.67 -5.48 -5.40
N LYS A 100 5.32 -6.31 -6.36
CA LYS A 100 6.06 -6.47 -7.61
C LYS A 100 5.38 -5.63 -8.67
N ALA A 101 6.16 -4.78 -9.34
CA ALA A 101 5.66 -3.89 -10.37
C ALA A 101 5.97 -4.45 -11.76
N TYR A 102 5.03 -4.29 -12.67
CA TYR A 102 5.10 -4.80 -14.03
C TYR A 102 4.59 -3.77 -15.02
N LYS A 103 5.01 -3.90 -16.26
CA LYS A 103 4.38 -3.21 -17.38
C LYS A 103 3.91 -4.26 -18.39
N PHE A 104 2.94 -3.89 -19.23
CA PHE A 104 2.49 -4.78 -20.31
C PHE A 104 3.50 -4.80 -21.45
N LYS A 105 3.60 -5.97 -22.08
CA LYS A 105 4.42 -6.13 -23.28
C LYS A 105 3.85 -5.35 -24.46
#